data_572cc4ffde62c9e4d3df003ef49f9f45
#
_entry.id   572cc4ffde62c9e4d3df003ef49f9f45
#
_cell.length_a   1.000
_cell.length_b   1.000
_cell.length_c   1.000
_cell.angle_alpha   90.00
_cell.angle_beta   90.00
_cell.angle_gamma   90.00
#
_symmetry.space_group_name_H-M   'P 1'
#
loop_
_entity.id
_entity.type
_entity.pdbx_description
1 polymer ?
#
loop_
_entity_poly.entity_id
_entity_poly.type
_entity_poly.pdbx_seq_one_letter_code
_entity_poly.pdbx_strand_id
1 'polypeptide(L)'
;AINSSFKTYMDYRTITNKLSPQYNFIKTWGRSDNNGFMRANGERDLGVTDDYYMIALGSYYGTEIGTKYKITTDTGNVFYGVLCDQKDDAHTNSTHQYASNNDVVEFIVDTRMLISTVKRMGSANVYMPLNGNIASIEKMDFIWNGGE
;
A
#
# COMPACT_ATOMS: atom_id res chain seq x y z
N ALA A 1 9.50 -2.22 17.22
CA ALA A 1 9.49 -2.09 15.75
C ALA A 1 9.95 -3.40 15.12
N ILE A 2 9.39 -3.72 13.99
CA ILE A 2 9.73 -4.91 13.24
C ILE A 2 10.79 -4.53 12.21
N ASN A 3 11.74 -5.42 11.96
CA ASN A 3 12.68 -5.21 10.86
C ASN A 3 11.96 -5.48 9.54
N SER A 4 11.28 -4.48 9.00
CA SER A 4 10.41 -4.57 7.85
C SER A 4 10.70 -3.47 6.82
N SER A 5 11.98 -3.33 6.48
CA SER A 5 12.38 -2.35 5.45
C SER A 5 11.99 -2.81 4.05
N PHE A 6 11.97 -4.13 3.81
CA PHE A 6 11.61 -4.66 2.50
C PHE A 6 10.13 -4.41 2.22
N LYS A 7 9.83 -3.86 1.03
CA LYS A 7 8.46 -3.52 0.64
C LYS A 7 8.25 -3.95 -0.80
N THR A 8 7.50 -5.02 -0.98
CA THR A 8 7.19 -5.54 -2.32
C THR A 8 6.20 -4.64 -3.05
N TYR A 9 6.02 -4.90 -4.31
CA TYR A 9 5.00 -4.24 -5.12
C TYR A 9 4.39 -5.25 -6.08
N MET A 10 3.16 -4.97 -6.53
CA MET A 10 2.52 -5.75 -7.57
C MET A 10 1.83 -4.82 -8.57
N ASP A 11 1.86 -5.20 -9.83
CA ASP A 11 1.14 -4.46 -10.86
C ASP A 11 -0.36 -4.70 -10.71
N TYR A 12 -1.15 -3.63 -10.72
CA TYR A 12 -2.60 -3.74 -10.52
C TYR A 12 -3.28 -4.61 -11.58
N ARG A 13 -2.67 -4.72 -12.77
CA ARG A 13 -3.22 -5.52 -13.87
C ARG A 13 -3.07 -7.02 -13.65
N THR A 14 -2.26 -7.43 -12.67
CA THR A 14 -2.08 -8.85 -12.36
C THR A 14 -3.22 -9.44 -11.54
N ILE A 15 -4.14 -8.62 -11.04
CA ILE A 15 -5.33 -9.12 -10.37
C ILE A 15 -6.18 -9.85 -11.41
N THR A 16 -6.32 -11.17 -11.23
CA THR A 16 -6.94 -12.03 -12.25
C THR A 16 -8.45 -11.87 -12.33
N ASN A 17 -9.11 -11.68 -11.19
CA ASN A 17 -10.55 -11.49 -11.18
C ASN A 17 -10.90 -10.01 -11.39
N LYS A 18 -11.21 -9.66 -12.62
CA LYS A 18 -11.53 -8.28 -12.99
C LYS A 18 -12.89 -7.81 -12.48
N LEU A 19 -13.68 -8.71 -11.90
CA LEU A 19 -14.95 -8.37 -11.26
C LEU A 19 -14.83 -8.29 -9.74
N SER A 20 -13.63 -8.47 -9.19
CA SER A 20 -13.42 -8.44 -7.75
C SER A 20 -13.60 -7.02 -7.19
N PRO A 21 -14.00 -6.89 -5.91
CA PRO A 21 -14.06 -5.59 -5.24
C PRO A 21 -12.71 -4.88 -5.25
N GLN A 22 -11.62 -5.63 -5.12
CA GLN A 22 -10.25 -5.10 -5.13
C GLN A 22 -9.95 -4.41 -6.46
N TYR A 23 -10.13 -5.12 -7.55
CA TYR A 23 -9.84 -4.57 -8.87
C TYR A 23 -10.77 -3.39 -9.19
N ASN A 24 -12.05 -3.52 -8.84
CA ASN A 24 -13.01 -2.45 -9.07
C ASN A 24 -12.64 -1.17 -8.31
N PHE A 25 -12.21 -1.31 -7.07
CA PHE A 25 -11.79 -0.15 -6.26
C PHE A 25 -10.58 0.55 -6.91
N ILE A 26 -9.58 -0.23 -7.33
CA ILE A 26 -8.38 0.31 -7.97
C ILE A 26 -8.73 1.03 -9.27
N LYS A 27 -9.58 0.41 -10.11
CA LYS A 27 -9.97 1.01 -11.39
C LYS A 27 -10.82 2.26 -11.22
N THR A 28 -11.64 2.29 -10.19
CA THR A 28 -12.53 3.44 -9.95
C THR A 28 -11.79 4.63 -9.37
N TRP A 29 -10.93 4.40 -8.39
CA TRP A 29 -10.34 5.49 -7.60
C TRP A 29 -8.85 5.69 -7.83
N GLY A 30 -8.16 4.72 -8.40
CA GLY A 30 -6.71 4.75 -8.53
C GLY A 30 -6.23 5.36 -9.84
N ARG A 31 -5.07 6.00 -9.75
CA ARG A 31 -4.29 6.41 -10.91
C ARG A 31 -2.81 6.33 -10.54
N SER A 32 -1.95 6.07 -11.51
CA SER A 32 -0.52 6.06 -11.29
C SER A 32 0.00 7.49 -11.10
N ASP A 33 0.87 7.67 -10.13
CA ASP A 33 1.64 8.91 -10.03
C ASP A 33 2.82 8.86 -11.03
N ASN A 34 3.67 9.89 -11.02
CA ASN A 34 4.79 9.98 -11.95
C ASN A 34 5.88 8.93 -11.68
N ASN A 35 5.82 8.26 -10.55
CA ASN A 35 6.81 7.25 -10.16
C ASN A 35 6.27 5.82 -10.29
N GLY A 36 5.04 5.68 -10.75
CA GLY A 36 4.42 4.37 -10.98
C GLY A 36 3.64 3.80 -9.80
N PHE A 37 3.52 4.55 -8.72
CA PHE A 37 2.70 4.12 -7.57
C PHE A 37 1.24 4.48 -7.81
N MET A 38 0.35 3.51 -7.60
CA MET A 38 -1.09 3.78 -7.71
C MET A 38 -1.55 4.55 -6.48
N ARG A 39 -2.26 5.64 -6.73
CA ARG A 39 -2.68 6.57 -5.69
C ARG A 39 -4.18 6.83 -5.78
N ALA A 40 -4.78 7.09 -4.63
CA ALA A 40 -6.18 7.52 -4.55
C ALA A 40 -6.25 8.83 -3.78
N ASN A 41 -6.95 9.82 -4.32
CA ASN A 41 -6.97 11.16 -3.73
C ASN A 41 -7.75 11.18 -2.43
N GLY A 42 -7.09 11.55 -1.33
CA GLY A 42 -7.67 11.62 0.00
C GLY A 42 -7.63 13.02 0.59
N GLU A 43 -7.61 14.02 -0.25
CA GLU A 43 -7.40 15.41 0.17
C GLU A 43 -8.32 15.85 1.31
N ARG A 44 -9.59 15.50 1.24
CA ARG A 44 -10.55 15.89 2.28
C ARG A 44 -10.29 15.24 3.62
N ASP A 45 -9.83 13.97 3.57
CA ASP A 45 -9.59 13.22 4.79
C ASP A 45 -8.35 13.70 5.54
N LEU A 46 -7.33 14.09 4.77
CA LEU A 46 -6.05 14.51 5.34
C LEU A 46 -5.96 16.01 5.56
N GLY A 47 -6.86 16.77 4.95
CA GLY A 47 -6.79 18.22 4.96
C GLY A 47 -5.62 18.78 4.17
N VAL A 48 -5.00 17.96 3.33
CA VAL A 48 -3.86 18.29 2.47
C VAL A 48 -4.10 17.72 1.09
N THR A 49 -3.22 18.05 0.16
CA THR A 49 -3.36 17.61 -1.23
C THR A 49 -2.74 16.23 -1.49
N ASP A 50 -2.22 15.58 -0.47
CA ASP A 50 -1.56 14.28 -0.63
C ASP A 50 -2.55 13.18 -0.97
N ASP A 51 -2.11 12.27 -1.83
CA ASP A 51 -2.88 11.09 -2.19
C ASP A 51 -2.49 9.94 -1.27
N TYR A 52 -3.47 9.05 -1.03
CA TYR A 52 -3.19 7.77 -0.39
C TYR A 52 -2.46 6.86 -1.37
N TYR A 53 -1.50 6.09 -0.87
CA TYR A 53 -0.93 4.97 -1.62
C TYR A 53 -1.91 3.81 -1.57
N MET A 54 -2.14 3.17 -2.70
CA MET A 54 -2.92 1.94 -2.75
C MET A 54 -2.03 0.78 -2.29
N ILE A 55 -2.45 0.06 -1.26
CA ILE A 55 -1.61 -0.95 -0.61
C ILE A 55 -2.36 -2.26 -0.35
N ALA A 56 -1.58 -3.30 -0.11
CA ALA A 56 -2.06 -4.59 0.41
C ALA A 56 -1.39 -4.85 1.75
N LEU A 57 -2.16 -5.37 2.69
CA LEU A 57 -1.69 -5.73 4.03
C LEU A 57 -2.17 -7.13 4.38
N GLY A 58 -1.57 -7.76 5.39
CA GLY A 58 -2.09 -8.98 5.99
C GLY A 58 -3.37 -8.73 6.78
N SER A 59 -4.16 -9.78 6.99
CA SER A 59 -5.48 -9.66 7.64
C SER A 59 -5.41 -9.17 9.09
N TYR A 60 -4.24 -9.27 9.71
CA TYR A 60 -4.03 -8.71 11.04
C TYR A 60 -4.41 -7.24 11.12
N TYR A 61 -4.15 -6.49 10.05
CA TYR A 61 -4.37 -5.03 10.04
C TYR A 61 -5.78 -4.64 9.62
N GLY A 62 -6.53 -5.53 9.01
CA GLY A 62 -7.90 -5.29 8.57
C GLY A 62 -8.19 -5.98 7.25
N THR A 63 -9.47 -6.09 6.92
CA THR A 63 -9.92 -6.82 5.73
C THR A 63 -10.84 -6.02 4.83
N GLU A 64 -11.29 -4.86 5.28
CA GLU A 64 -12.26 -4.08 4.51
C GLU A 64 -11.56 -3.17 3.51
N ILE A 65 -11.90 -3.32 2.24
CA ILE A 65 -11.39 -2.47 1.16
C ILE A 65 -11.81 -1.02 1.41
N GLY A 66 -10.86 -0.11 1.29
CA GLY A 66 -11.10 1.31 1.57
C GLY A 66 -10.69 1.74 2.97
N THR A 67 -10.27 0.83 3.82
CA THR A 67 -9.74 1.18 5.14
C THR A 67 -8.46 2.00 4.96
N LYS A 68 -8.34 3.09 5.72
CA LYS A 68 -7.22 4.04 5.62
C LYS A 68 -6.26 3.87 6.77
N TYR A 69 -4.97 4.09 6.49
CA TYR A 69 -3.91 3.88 7.47
C TYR A 69 -2.90 5.02 7.41
N LYS A 70 -2.41 5.40 8.58
CA LYS A 70 -1.23 6.25 8.70
C LYS A 70 -0.05 5.35 9.02
N ILE A 71 0.99 5.38 8.20
CA ILE A 71 2.14 4.50 8.32
C ILE A 71 3.39 5.34 8.56
N THR A 72 4.13 4.98 9.59
CA THR A 72 5.35 5.70 9.99
C THR A 72 6.53 4.73 9.93
N THR A 73 7.67 5.20 9.43
CA THR A 73 8.90 4.43 9.40
C THR A 73 9.89 4.94 10.45
N ASP A 74 10.88 4.11 10.77
CA ASP A 74 11.91 4.46 11.75
C ASP A 74 12.89 5.53 11.24
N THR A 75 12.86 5.84 9.95
CA THR A 75 13.63 6.94 9.37
C THR A 75 12.88 8.28 9.44
N GLY A 76 11.68 8.28 10.01
CA GLY A 76 10.86 9.48 10.14
C GLY A 76 9.92 9.77 9.00
N ASN A 77 9.83 8.89 8.02
CA ASN A 77 8.85 9.05 6.94
C ASN A 77 7.44 8.72 7.43
N VAL A 78 6.47 9.50 6.97
CA VAL A 78 5.05 9.25 7.21
C VAL A 78 4.37 9.22 5.85
N PHE A 79 3.60 8.17 5.61
CA PHE A 79 2.77 8.11 4.41
C PHE A 79 1.42 7.50 4.76
N TYR A 80 0.45 7.73 3.88
CA TYR A 80 -0.92 7.27 4.10
C TYR A 80 -1.26 6.23 3.06
N GLY A 81 -1.91 5.14 3.49
CA GLY A 81 -2.30 4.05 2.62
C GLY A 81 -3.80 3.78 2.69
N VAL A 82 -4.35 3.28 1.60
CA VAL A 82 -5.72 2.78 1.54
C VAL A 82 -5.68 1.32 1.12
N LEU A 83 -6.37 0.48 1.88
CA LEU A 83 -6.38 -0.97 1.64
C LEU A 83 -7.15 -1.29 0.37
N CYS A 84 -6.45 -1.84 -0.61
CA CYS A 84 -7.03 -2.20 -1.91
C CYS A 84 -6.99 -3.69 -2.18
N ASP A 85 -6.10 -4.40 -1.51
CA ASP A 85 -5.94 -5.84 -1.66
C ASP A 85 -5.46 -6.39 -0.33
N GLN A 86 -5.51 -7.70 -0.18
CA GLN A 86 -5.13 -8.37 1.06
C GLN A 86 -4.14 -9.47 0.77
N LYS A 87 -3.08 -9.53 1.58
CA LYS A 87 -2.17 -10.67 1.52
C LYS A 87 -2.91 -11.92 1.94
N ASP A 88 -2.74 -12.99 1.15
CA ASP A 88 -3.35 -14.29 1.46
C ASP A 88 -2.78 -14.79 2.79
N ASP A 89 -3.65 -15.20 3.70
CA ASP A 89 -3.25 -15.75 5.01
C ASP A 89 -2.29 -16.92 4.87
N ALA A 90 -2.43 -17.72 3.81
CA ALA A 90 -1.54 -18.83 3.54
C ALA A 90 -0.10 -18.40 3.23
N HIS A 91 0.09 -17.15 2.81
CA HIS A 91 1.39 -16.61 2.44
C HIS A 91 1.97 -15.68 3.51
N THR A 92 1.33 -15.61 4.66
CA THR A 92 1.77 -14.77 5.78
C THR A 92 2.13 -15.64 6.99
N ASN A 93 2.78 -15.04 7.98
CA ASN A 93 3.14 -15.74 9.22
C ASN A 93 1.89 -16.08 10.06
N SER A 94 2.07 -16.71 11.20
CA SER A 94 0.97 -17.18 12.05
C SER A 94 0.06 -16.05 12.57
N THR A 95 0.56 -14.83 12.65
CA THR A 95 -0.23 -13.67 13.06
C THR A 95 -0.83 -12.91 11.88
N HIS A 96 -0.55 -13.33 10.63
CA HIS A 96 -1.04 -12.70 9.40
C HIS A 96 -0.59 -11.25 9.24
N GLN A 97 0.62 -10.95 9.71
CA GLN A 97 1.25 -9.63 9.60
C GLN A 97 2.29 -9.55 8.51
N TYR A 98 3.11 -10.59 8.35
CA TYR A 98 4.29 -10.55 7.47
C TYR A 98 4.24 -11.62 6.40
N ALA A 99 4.67 -11.25 5.20
CA ALA A 99 5.02 -12.19 4.16
C ALA A 99 6.54 -12.47 4.21
N SER A 100 7.07 -13.13 3.19
CA SER A 100 8.50 -13.41 3.07
C SER A 100 9.33 -12.14 3.20
N ASN A 101 10.54 -12.27 3.73
CA ASN A 101 11.47 -11.14 3.92
C ASN A 101 10.94 -10.07 4.87
N ASN A 102 10.01 -10.44 5.76
CA ASN A 102 9.35 -9.52 6.69
C ASN A 102 8.59 -8.40 5.99
N ASP A 103 8.14 -8.65 4.76
CA ASP A 103 7.33 -7.68 4.02
C ASP A 103 5.98 -7.51 4.69
N VAL A 104 5.66 -6.29 5.08
CA VAL A 104 4.41 -5.94 5.76
C VAL A 104 3.49 -5.19 4.80
N VAL A 105 4.02 -4.21 4.09
CA VAL A 105 3.25 -3.35 3.19
C VAL A 105 3.67 -3.63 1.75
N GLU A 106 2.70 -4.06 0.95
CA GLU A 106 2.90 -4.23 -0.49
C GLU A 106 2.22 -3.08 -1.23
N PHE A 107 2.93 -2.47 -2.17
CA PHE A 107 2.40 -1.35 -2.94
C PHE A 107 1.79 -1.82 -4.23
N ILE A 108 0.62 -1.27 -4.57
CA ILE A 108 -0.01 -1.48 -5.87
C ILE A 108 0.59 -0.46 -6.82
N VAL A 109 1.09 -0.94 -7.95
CA VAL A 109 1.82 -0.09 -8.90
C VAL A 109 1.34 -0.30 -10.33
N ASP A 110 1.77 0.59 -11.21
CA ASP A 110 1.73 0.39 -12.66
C ASP A 110 3.18 0.24 -13.11
N THR A 111 3.60 -0.99 -13.40
CA THR A 111 5.00 -1.28 -13.72
C THR A 111 5.47 -0.61 -15.00
N ARG A 112 4.54 -0.21 -15.88
CA ARG A 112 4.90 0.54 -17.10
C ARG A 112 5.49 1.90 -16.78
N MET A 113 5.15 2.47 -15.62
CA MET A 113 5.59 3.79 -15.17
C MET A 113 6.53 3.74 -13.97
N LEU A 114 6.70 2.55 -13.36
CA LEU A 114 7.46 2.42 -12.13
C LEU A 114 8.93 2.81 -12.34
N ILE A 115 9.46 3.60 -11.42
CA ILE A 115 10.85 4.07 -11.50
C ILE A 115 11.82 2.90 -11.51
N SER A 116 12.87 3.02 -12.29
CA SER A 116 13.81 1.92 -12.56
C SER A 116 14.55 1.43 -11.32
N THR A 117 14.84 2.31 -10.37
CA THR A 117 15.53 1.92 -9.13
C THR A 117 14.70 0.94 -8.31
N VAL A 118 13.40 1.19 -8.19
CA VAL A 118 12.48 0.28 -7.48
C VAL A 118 12.39 -1.06 -8.19
N LYS A 119 12.25 -1.03 -9.52
CA LYS A 119 12.21 -2.27 -10.32
C LYS A 119 13.49 -3.10 -10.13
N ARG A 120 14.65 -2.44 -10.22
CA ARG A 120 15.94 -3.14 -10.14
C ARG A 120 16.14 -3.77 -8.77
N MET A 121 15.73 -3.09 -7.72
CA MET A 121 15.89 -3.59 -6.35
C MET A 121 14.77 -4.52 -5.90
N GLY A 122 13.64 -4.52 -6.60
CA GLY A 122 12.48 -5.32 -6.23
C GLY A 122 11.82 -4.88 -4.93
N SER A 123 12.09 -3.65 -4.49
CA SER A 123 11.56 -3.13 -3.23
C SER A 123 11.36 -1.63 -3.31
N ALA A 124 10.23 -1.16 -2.79
CA ALA A 124 9.94 0.26 -2.70
C ALA A 124 10.77 0.99 -1.64
N ASN A 125 11.53 0.25 -0.84
CA ASN A 125 12.35 0.86 0.22
C ASN A 125 13.41 1.82 -0.31
N VAL A 126 13.83 1.67 -1.55
CA VAL A 126 14.81 2.57 -2.19
C VAL A 126 14.21 3.90 -2.61
N TYR A 127 12.89 4.02 -2.58
CA TYR A 127 12.20 5.28 -2.86
C TYR A 127 12.13 6.08 -1.57
N MET A 128 12.78 7.24 -1.54
CA MET A 128 13.00 8.00 -0.30
C MET A 128 11.74 8.26 0.53
N PRO A 129 10.60 8.64 -0.04
CA PRO A 129 9.40 8.88 0.77
C PRO A 129 8.86 7.65 1.51
N LEU A 130 9.31 6.44 1.13
CA LEU A 130 8.83 5.17 1.70
C LEU A 130 9.93 4.43 2.45
N ASN A 131 11.10 5.02 2.56
CA ASN A 131 12.29 4.37 3.13
C ASN A 131 12.13 4.15 4.64
N GLY A 132 12.69 3.04 5.11
CA GLY A 132 12.82 2.73 6.53
C GLY A 132 12.00 1.52 6.94
N ASN A 133 12.31 0.99 8.12
CA ASN A 133 11.51 -0.07 8.73
C ASN A 133 10.14 0.48 9.13
N ILE A 134 9.12 -0.32 8.94
CA ILE A 134 7.78 0.06 9.40
C ILE A 134 7.79 0.11 10.92
N ALA A 135 7.55 1.28 11.49
CA ALA A 135 7.49 1.48 12.93
C ALA A 135 6.07 1.40 13.45
N SER A 136 5.10 1.93 12.71
CA SER A 136 3.69 1.84 13.10
C SER A 136 2.77 1.85 11.89
N ILE A 137 1.64 1.16 12.02
CA ILE A 137 0.53 1.16 11.07
C ILE A 137 -0.70 1.47 11.88
N GLU A 138 -1.23 2.68 11.73
CA GLU A 138 -2.37 3.17 12.51
C GLU A 138 -3.62 3.19 11.64
N LYS A 139 -4.62 2.40 12.00
CA LYS A 139 -5.90 2.42 11.33
C LYS A 139 -6.61 3.73 11.61
N MET A 140 -7.08 4.40 10.58
CA MET A 140 -7.81 5.65 10.71
C MET A 140 -9.30 5.36 10.96
N ASP A 141 -10.02 6.37 11.47
CA ASP A 141 -11.39 6.18 11.98
C ASP A 141 -12.46 6.14 10.88
N PHE A 142 -12.07 6.23 9.62
CA PHE A 142 -13.04 6.26 8.52
C PHE A 142 -12.58 5.45 7.32
N ILE A 143 -13.57 5.02 6.54
CA ILE A 143 -13.39 4.22 5.34
C ILE A 143 -13.46 5.14 4.13
N TRP A 144 -12.81 4.78 3.06
CA TRP A 144 -12.82 5.53 1.80
C TRP A 144 -14.26 5.67 1.28
N ASN A 145 -14.62 6.88 0.92
CA ASN A 145 -15.94 7.19 0.39
C ASN A 145 -15.87 8.08 -0.87
N GLY A 146 -14.88 7.89 -1.69
CA GLY A 146 -14.70 8.64 -2.92
C GLY A 146 -13.94 9.96 -2.75
N GLY A 147 -13.13 10.08 -1.69
CA GLY A 147 -12.33 11.27 -1.45
C GLY A 147 -13.11 12.42 -0.82
N GLU A 148 -14.26 12.13 -0.28
CA GLU A 148 -15.09 13.14 0.39
C GLU A 148 -14.65 13.44 1.80
#